data_95421baf22f946944926cf927a2cf219
#
_entry.id   95421baf22f946944926cf927a2cf219
#
_cell.length_a   1.000
_cell.length_b   1.000
_cell.length_c   1.000
_cell.angle_alpha   90.00
_cell.angle_beta   90.00
_cell.angle_gamma   90.00
#
_symmetry.space_group_name_H-M   'P 1'
#
loop_
_entity.id
_entity.type
_entity.pdbx_description
1 polymer ?
#
loop_
_entity_poly.entity_id
_entity_poly.type
_entity_poly.pdbx_seq_one_letter_code
_entity_poly.pdbx_strand_id
1 'polypeptide(L)'
;MSVHDAIVVGGGLVGSALAYGLQRRGLSTIMLDEGDIAFRAARGNFGLIWVQSKGVDFSPYAQWTWKSAESWADLSAEFEEITGVDVGYLRPGGADICVDAKEFEAKRKLMQRLQSHSPHINYEMLDRKAMADMLPGLGPDVAGGCYCPADGHVNPLS
;
A
#
# COMPACT_ATOMS: atom_id res chain seq x y z
N MET A 1 -0.65 18.34 36.02
CA MET A 1 -0.43 18.40 34.56
C MET A 1 -0.07 16.99 34.14
N SER A 2 -0.81 16.41 33.18
CA SER A 2 -0.42 15.13 32.58
C SER A 2 0.79 15.38 31.66
N VAL A 3 1.86 14.64 31.87
CA VAL A 3 3.03 14.66 30.99
C VAL A 3 2.86 13.50 30.01
N HIS A 4 3.03 13.80 28.72
CA HIS A 4 2.99 12.80 27.64
C HIS A 4 4.38 12.63 27.06
N ASP A 5 4.70 11.40 26.65
CA ASP A 5 5.99 11.05 26.03
C ASP A 5 6.06 11.53 24.58
N ALA A 6 4.92 11.62 23.90
CA ALA A 6 4.84 12.04 22.51
C ALA A 6 3.57 12.85 22.20
N ILE A 7 3.71 13.79 21.26
CA ILE A 7 2.60 14.53 20.68
C ILE A 7 2.59 14.23 19.17
N VAL A 8 1.48 13.73 18.66
CA VAL A 8 1.24 13.54 17.23
C VAL A 8 0.32 14.65 16.73
N VAL A 9 0.78 15.40 15.74
CA VAL A 9 -0.01 16.48 15.11
C VAL A 9 -0.57 15.99 13.79
N GLY A 10 -1.89 15.96 13.68
CA GLY A 10 -2.65 15.44 12.55
C GLY A 10 -3.23 14.05 12.82
N GLY A 11 -4.56 13.94 12.78
CA GLY A 11 -5.33 12.70 12.97
C GLY A 11 -5.69 11.98 11.67
N GLY A 12 -4.93 12.20 10.60
CA GLY A 12 -5.06 11.42 9.37
C GLY A 12 -4.45 10.02 9.51
N LEU A 13 -4.46 9.24 8.42
CA LEU A 13 -3.99 7.86 8.41
C LEU A 13 -2.57 7.70 9.00
N VAL A 14 -1.62 8.57 8.60
CA VAL A 14 -0.24 8.50 9.08
C VAL A 14 -0.14 8.84 10.57
N GLY A 15 -0.81 9.90 11.03
CA GLY A 15 -0.80 10.29 12.43
C GLY A 15 -1.45 9.25 13.33
N SER A 16 -2.59 8.69 12.90
CA SER A 16 -3.26 7.61 13.63
C SER A 16 -2.39 6.35 13.74
N ALA A 17 -1.74 5.95 12.63
CA ALA A 17 -0.81 4.82 12.64
C ALA A 17 0.40 5.06 13.56
N LEU A 18 0.94 6.29 13.58
CA LEU A 18 2.02 6.68 14.49
C LEU A 18 1.57 6.62 15.96
N ALA A 19 0.45 7.23 16.30
CA ALA A 19 -0.08 7.23 17.65
C ALA A 19 -0.33 5.80 18.15
N TYR A 20 -0.95 4.96 17.32
CA TYR A 20 -1.16 3.55 17.59
C TYR A 20 0.16 2.79 17.84
N GLY A 21 1.14 2.95 16.96
CA GLY A 21 2.44 2.29 17.10
C GLY A 21 3.23 2.74 18.33
N LEU A 22 3.10 4.01 18.74
CA LEU A 22 3.72 4.53 19.96
C LEU A 22 3.06 3.96 21.20
N GLN A 23 1.72 3.91 21.24
CA GLN A 23 0.98 3.33 22.36
C GLN A 23 1.25 1.83 22.51
N ARG A 24 1.37 1.06 21.42
CA ARG A 24 1.78 -0.34 21.47
C ARG A 24 3.16 -0.54 22.08
N ARG A 25 4.00 0.46 22.13
CA ARG A 25 5.31 0.47 22.80
C ARG A 25 5.26 1.01 24.23
N GLY A 26 4.06 1.25 24.76
CA GLY A 26 3.86 1.72 26.13
C GLY A 26 4.07 3.23 26.31
N LEU A 27 4.19 3.99 25.22
CA LEU A 27 4.38 5.44 25.31
C LEU A 27 3.02 6.15 25.47
N SER A 28 2.95 7.07 26.44
CA SER A 28 1.80 7.97 26.60
C SER A 28 1.80 8.98 25.44
N THR A 29 0.78 8.90 24.61
CA THR A 29 0.68 9.72 23.39
C THR A 29 -0.58 10.57 23.41
N ILE A 30 -0.44 11.84 23.05
CA ILE A 30 -1.56 12.74 22.74
C ILE A 30 -1.59 13.03 21.25
N MET A 31 -2.76 12.99 20.65
CA MET A 31 -2.96 13.36 19.24
C MET A 31 -3.77 14.65 19.16
N LEU A 32 -3.27 15.60 18.39
CA LEU A 32 -3.91 16.89 18.15
C LEU A 32 -4.30 16.97 16.67
N ASP A 33 -5.55 17.36 16.43
CA ASP A 33 -6.08 17.47 15.09
C ASP A 33 -6.99 18.69 14.97
N GLU A 34 -7.05 19.29 13.78
CA GLU A 34 -7.87 20.49 13.53
C GLU A 34 -9.38 20.21 13.37
N GLY A 35 -9.77 18.94 13.36
CA GLY A 35 -11.16 18.52 13.16
C GLY A 35 -11.53 18.22 11.70
N ASP A 36 -12.82 18.00 11.46
CA ASP A 36 -13.34 17.44 10.20
C ASP A 36 -13.54 18.45 9.05
N ILE A 37 -13.10 19.68 9.21
CA ILE A 37 -13.39 20.77 8.26
C ILE A 37 -12.52 20.67 6.99
N ALA A 38 -11.36 20.02 7.05
CA ALA A 38 -10.43 19.97 5.93
C ALA A 38 -10.63 18.75 5.03
N PHE A 39 -10.49 18.94 3.70
CA PHE A 39 -10.31 17.85 2.75
C PHE A 39 -8.91 17.26 2.95
N ARG A 40 -8.84 16.06 3.55
CA ARG A 40 -7.59 15.41 3.90
C ARG A 40 -7.21 14.36 2.87
N ALA A 41 -5.91 14.18 2.67
CA ALA A 41 -5.36 13.14 1.79
C ALA A 41 -5.88 11.74 2.17
N ALA A 42 -6.06 11.46 3.46
CA ALA A 42 -6.61 10.18 3.94
C ALA A 42 -8.01 9.88 3.40
N ARG A 43 -8.84 10.88 3.16
CA ARG A 43 -10.20 10.72 2.59
C ARG A 43 -10.19 10.47 1.08
N GLY A 44 -9.11 10.82 0.40
CA GLY A 44 -8.96 10.64 -1.04
C GLY A 44 -8.18 9.39 -1.43
N ASN A 45 -7.77 8.56 -0.48
CA ASN A 45 -7.08 7.32 -0.80
C ASN A 45 -8.09 6.22 -1.18
N PHE A 46 -7.66 5.27 -2.00
CA PHE A 46 -8.46 4.14 -2.47
C PHE A 46 -8.01 2.80 -1.89
N GLY A 47 -7.29 2.83 -0.77
CA GLY A 47 -6.99 1.66 0.04
C GLY A 47 -5.94 0.70 -0.52
N LEU A 48 -5.12 1.09 -1.48
CA LEU A 48 -4.09 0.23 -2.03
C LEU A 48 -2.96 -0.03 -1.03
N ILE A 49 -2.63 -1.30 -0.86
CA ILE A 49 -1.42 -1.80 -0.23
C ILE A 49 -0.50 -2.24 -1.36
N TRP A 50 0.41 -1.35 -1.76
CA TRP A 50 1.10 -1.45 -3.04
C TRP A 50 2.61 -1.41 -2.89
N VAL A 51 3.30 -2.48 -3.29
CA VAL A 51 4.76 -2.59 -3.20
C VAL A 51 5.45 -2.48 -4.55
N GLN A 52 4.81 -2.90 -5.62
CA GLN A 52 5.39 -2.75 -6.96
C GLN A 52 5.64 -1.29 -7.27
N SER A 53 6.76 -0.98 -7.90
CA SER A 53 7.20 0.39 -8.24
C SER A 53 7.57 1.28 -7.04
N LYS A 54 7.54 0.80 -5.80
CA LYS A 54 7.93 1.60 -4.63
C LYS A 54 9.43 1.46 -4.36
N GLY A 55 10.11 2.59 -4.17
CA GLY A 55 11.53 2.61 -3.82
C GLY A 55 12.47 2.08 -4.91
N VAL A 56 12.14 2.22 -6.18
CA VAL A 56 12.94 1.73 -7.32
C VAL A 56 14.39 2.19 -7.26
N ASP A 57 14.64 3.41 -6.79
CA ASP A 57 15.97 3.99 -6.66
C ASP A 57 16.40 4.18 -5.20
N PHE A 58 15.61 3.64 -4.25
CA PHE A 58 15.90 3.77 -2.83
C PHE A 58 15.51 2.50 -2.07
N SER A 59 16.44 1.56 -2.05
CA SER A 59 16.26 0.24 -1.42
C SER A 59 15.69 0.28 0.00
N PRO A 60 16.11 1.19 0.92
CA PRO A 60 15.51 1.25 2.25
C PRO A 60 14.01 1.50 2.23
N TYR A 61 13.51 2.31 1.29
CA TYR A 61 12.07 2.55 1.14
C TYR A 61 11.35 1.35 0.53
N ALA A 62 11.94 0.68 -0.46
CA ALA A 62 11.38 -0.56 -0.99
C ALA A 62 11.24 -1.64 0.08
N GLN A 63 12.25 -1.81 0.93
CA GLN A 63 12.22 -2.75 2.05
C GLN A 63 11.18 -2.36 3.11
N TRP A 64 11.05 -1.08 3.39
CA TRP A 64 10.08 -0.59 4.37
C TRP A 64 8.64 -0.80 3.89
N THR A 65 8.34 -0.44 2.65
CA THR A 65 7.01 -0.68 2.06
C THR A 65 6.66 -2.16 1.99
N TRP A 66 7.63 -3.00 1.63
CA TRP A 66 7.45 -4.45 1.68
C TRP A 66 7.07 -4.94 3.08
N LYS A 67 7.86 -4.60 4.10
CA LYS A 67 7.57 -4.99 5.49
C LYS A 67 6.21 -4.49 5.96
N SER A 68 5.82 -3.28 5.55
CA SER A 68 4.50 -2.75 5.87
C SER A 68 3.38 -3.56 5.21
N ALA A 69 3.55 -3.96 3.94
CA ALA A 69 2.58 -4.81 3.26
C ALA A 69 2.47 -6.21 3.89
N GLU A 70 3.59 -6.80 4.30
CA GLU A 70 3.60 -8.10 5.00
C GLU A 70 2.88 -8.06 6.36
N SER A 71 2.92 -6.92 7.05
CA SER A 71 2.27 -6.79 8.37
C SER A 71 0.74 -6.60 8.30
N TRP A 72 0.16 -6.37 7.12
CA TRP A 72 -1.26 -6.04 7.01
C TRP A 72 -2.21 -7.18 7.39
N ALA A 73 -1.84 -8.43 7.18
CA ALA A 73 -2.67 -9.57 7.58
C ALA A 73 -2.88 -9.58 9.10
N ASP A 74 -1.79 -9.48 9.87
CA ASP A 74 -1.85 -9.46 11.33
C ASP A 74 -2.52 -8.18 11.84
N LEU A 75 -2.20 -7.04 11.22
CA LEU A 75 -2.74 -5.73 11.61
C LEU A 75 -4.26 -5.65 11.37
N SER A 76 -4.76 -6.18 10.27
CA SER A 76 -6.21 -6.21 10.00
C SER A 76 -6.96 -7.09 10.99
N ALA A 77 -6.41 -8.25 11.32
CA ALA A 77 -6.98 -9.14 12.34
C ALA A 77 -6.98 -8.48 13.74
N GLU A 78 -5.89 -7.79 14.09
CA GLU A 78 -5.81 -7.04 15.36
C GLU A 78 -6.83 -5.89 15.41
N PHE A 79 -7.02 -5.17 14.30
CA PHE A 79 -8.04 -4.11 14.25
C PHE A 79 -9.45 -4.66 14.44
N GLU A 80 -9.78 -5.76 13.78
CA GLU A 80 -11.08 -6.42 13.94
C GLU A 80 -11.29 -6.89 15.37
N GLU A 81 -10.29 -7.49 15.99
CA GLU A 81 -10.35 -7.93 17.40
C GLU A 81 -10.60 -6.75 18.36
N ILE A 82 -9.90 -5.63 18.19
CA ILE A 82 -9.98 -4.47 19.09
C ILE A 82 -11.26 -3.65 18.87
N THR A 83 -11.66 -3.46 17.61
CA THR A 83 -12.71 -2.49 17.24
C THR A 83 -14.01 -3.13 16.80
N GLY A 84 -14.01 -4.42 16.45
CA GLY A 84 -15.12 -5.10 15.80
C GLY A 84 -15.33 -4.68 14.34
N VAL A 85 -14.40 -3.95 13.75
CA VAL A 85 -14.49 -3.45 12.37
C VAL A 85 -13.57 -4.25 11.46
N ASP A 86 -14.14 -4.96 10.49
CA ASP A 86 -13.39 -5.55 9.38
C ASP A 86 -13.02 -4.46 8.37
N VAL A 87 -11.72 -4.25 8.20
CA VAL A 87 -11.18 -3.30 7.22
C VAL A 87 -11.17 -3.85 5.78
N GLY A 88 -11.69 -5.05 5.57
CA GLY A 88 -11.78 -5.69 4.25
C GLY A 88 -10.41 -5.92 3.60
N TYR A 89 -9.41 -6.34 4.37
CA TYR A 89 -8.08 -6.63 3.84
C TYR A 89 -8.10 -7.85 2.92
N LEU A 90 -7.66 -7.66 1.68
CA LEU A 90 -7.45 -8.73 0.72
C LEU A 90 -6.09 -8.57 0.03
N ARG A 91 -5.43 -9.69 -0.27
CA ARG A 91 -4.14 -9.72 -0.98
C ARG A 91 -4.22 -10.60 -2.24
N PRO A 92 -5.04 -10.24 -3.22
CA PRO A 92 -5.16 -10.98 -4.47
C PRO A 92 -4.00 -10.74 -5.43
N GLY A 93 -3.06 -9.88 -5.08
CA GLY A 93 -2.10 -9.27 -5.98
C GLY A 93 -2.64 -7.99 -6.62
N GLY A 94 -1.78 -7.30 -7.35
CA GLY A 94 -2.11 -6.08 -8.07
C GLY A 94 -1.60 -6.11 -9.51
N ALA A 95 -2.42 -5.64 -10.44
CA ALA A 95 -2.07 -5.52 -11.84
C ALA A 95 -1.89 -4.04 -12.21
N ASP A 96 -0.74 -3.70 -12.78
CA ASP A 96 -0.43 -2.38 -13.31
C ASP A 96 -0.43 -2.45 -14.84
N ILE A 97 -1.44 -1.82 -15.47
CA ILE A 97 -1.76 -1.96 -16.88
C ILE A 97 -0.90 -0.99 -17.69
N CYS A 98 -0.37 -1.46 -18.81
CA CYS A 98 0.37 -0.67 -19.79
C CYS A 98 -0.45 -0.53 -21.08
N VAL A 99 -0.75 0.71 -21.48
CA VAL A 99 -1.62 0.98 -22.64
C VAL A 99 -0.88 0.85 -23.97
N ASP A 100 0.46 0.92 -23.97
CA ASP A 100 1.26 0.74 -25.17
C ASP A 100 2.57 -0.02 -24.93
N ALA A 101 3.27 -0.37 -25.99
CA ALA A 101 4.53 -1.09 -25.93
C ALA A 101 5.65 -0.29 -25.24
N LYS A 102 5.62 1.05 -25.31
CA LYS A 102 6.60 1.92 -24.65
C LYS A 102 6.42 1.89 -23.13
N GLU A 103 5.19 1.99 -22.65
CA GLU A 103 4.88 1.85 -21.23
C GLU A 103 5.24 0.45 -20.71
N PHE A 104 4.91 -0.59 -21.49
CA PHE A 104 5.24 -1.97 -21.12
C PHE A 104 6.75 -2.17 -20.96
N GLU A 105 7.54 -1.66 -21.89
CA GLU A 105 9.01 -1.75 -21.80
C GLU A 105 9.57 -0.89 -20.66
N ALA A 106 9.02 0.29 -20.43
CA ALA A 106 9.40 1.15 -19.32
C ALA A 106 9.10 0.47 -17.96
N LYS A 107 7.92 -0.15 -17.83
CA LYS A 107 7.53 -0.90 -16.66
C LYS A 107 8.44 -2.09 -16.42
N ARG A 108 8.76 -2.84 -17.45
CA ARG A 108 9.68 -3.98 -17.37
C ARG A 108 11.06 -3.56 -16.82
N LYS A 109 11.64 -2.49 -17.36
CA LYS A 109 12.93 -1.95 -16.88
C LYS A 109 12.84 -1.47 -15.43
N LEU A 110 11.75 -0.81 -15.06
CA LEU A 110 11.52 -0.34 -13.72
C LEU A 110 11.48 -1.51 -12.72
N MET A 111 10.74 -2.56 -13.04
CA MET A 111 10.62 -3.73 -12.16
C MET A 111 11.93 -4.53 -12.07
N GLN A 112 12.70 -4.63 -13.15
CA GLN A 112 14.04 -5.21 -13.11
C GLN A 112 14.98 -4.44 -12.18
N ARG A 113 14.95 -3.10 -12.22
CA ARG A 113 15.72 -2.24 -11.31
C ARG A 113 15.29 -2.45 -9.86
N LEU A 114 13.99 -2.46 -9.59
CA LEU A 114 13.48 -2.72 -8.25
C LEU A 114 13.96 -4.08 -7.73
N GLN A 115 13.83 -5.13 -8.53
CA GLN A 115 14.22 -6.48 -8.15
C GLN A 115 15.73 -6.64 -7.94
N SER A 116 16.56 -5.86 -8.64
CA SER A 116 18.03 -5.94 -8.50
C SER A 116 18.52 -5.61 -7.08
N HIS A 117 17.79 -4.80 -6.31
CA HIS A 117 18.12 -4.48 -4.92
C HIS A 117 17.04 -4.91 -3.91
N SER A 118 15.96 -5.50 -4.39
CA SER A 118 14.84 -6.03 -3.58
C SER A 118 14.39 -7.38 -4.14
N PRO A 119 15.26 -8.42 -4.08
CA PRO A 119 15.03 -9.70 -4.76
C PRO A 119 13.84 -10.49 -4.21
N HIS A 120 13.33 -10.13 -3.04
CA HIS A 120 12.13 -10.71 -2.43
C HIS A 120 10.82 -10.21 -3.08
N ILE A 121 10.87 -9.15 -3.88
CA ILE A 121 9.70 -8.66 -4.61
C ILE A 121 9.55 -9.48 -5.88
N ASN A 122 8.60 -10.39 -5.87
CA ASN A 122 8.22 -11.16 -7.05
C ASN A 122 7.23 -10.38 -7.90
N TYR A 123 7.39 -10.46 -9.20
CA TYR A 123 6.47 -9.89 -10.17
C TYR A 123 6.48 -10.71 -11.45
N GLU A 124 5.45 -10.55 -12.24
CA GLU A 124 5.30 -11.16 -13.55
C GLU A 124 4.92 -10.11 -14.58
N MET A 125 5.65 -10.08 -15.71
CA MET A 125 5.26 -9.26 -16.85
C MET A 125 4.30 -10.08 -17.70
N LEU A 126 3.07 -9.62 -17.81
CA LEU A 126 1.99 -10.27 -18.54
C LEU A 126 1.80 -9.59 -19.89
N ASP A 127 1.82 -10.37 -20.95
CA ASP A 127 1.43 -9.89 -22.27
C ASP A 127 -0.06 -9.55 -22.32
N ARG A 128 -0.50 -8.98 -23.45
CA ARG A 128 -1.90 -8.62 -23.66
C ARG A 128 -2.86 -9.76 -23.40
N LYS A 129 -2.53 -10.97 -23.89
CA LYS A 129 -3.43 -12.12 -23.74
C LYS A 129 -3.56 -12.53 -22.27
N ALA A 130 -2.45 -12.72 -21.59
CA ALA A 130 -2.43 -13.09 -20.17
C ALA A 130 -3.11 -12.02 -19.29
N MET A 131 -2.93 -10.74 -19.61
CA MET A 131 -3.60 -9.65 -18.90
C MET A 131 -5.12 -9.65 -19.14
N ALA A 132 -5.57 -9.92 -20.35
CA ALA A 132 -6.99 -10.02 -20.67
C ALA A 132 -7.66 -11.26 -20.06
N ASP A 133 -6.94 -12.37 -19.94
CA ASP A 133 -7.40 -13.58 -19.24
C ASP A 133 -7.55 -13.31 -17.73
N MET A 134 -6.66 -12.51 -17.16
CA MET A 134 -6.72 -12.10 -15.74
C MET A 134 -7.79 -11.04 -15.46
N LEU A 135 -7.94 -10.06 -16.33
CA LEU A 135 -8.86 -8.93 -16.20
C LEU A 135 -9.81 -8.86 -17.41
N PRO A 136 -10.90 -9.61 -17.41
CA PRO A 136 -11.89 -9.58 -18.50
C PRO A 136 -12.47 -8.17 -18.68
N GLY A 137 -12.54 -7.73 -19.93
CA GLY A 137 -13.08 -6.40 -20.26
C GLY A 137 -12.03 -5.30 -20.51
N LEU A 138 -10.74 -5.66 -20.51
CA LEU A 138 -9.70 -4.71 -20.94
C LEU A 138 -9.91 -4.23 -22.37
N GLY A 139 -9.66 -2.93 -22.56
CA GLY A 139 -9.74 -2.29 -23.88
C GLY A 139 -8.75 -2.87 -24.89
N PRO A 140 -8.99 -2.64 -26.20
CA PRO A 140 -8.19 -3.21 -27.28
C PRO A 140 -6.75 -2.68 -27.30
N ASP A 141 -6.49 -1.51 -26.75
CA ASP A 141 -5.20 -0.81 -26.82
C ASP A 141 -4.20 -1.23 -25.72
N VAL A 142 -4.64 -2.04 -24.76
CA VAL A 142 -3.75 -2.53 -23.69
C VAL A 142 -2.68 -3.45 -24.26
N ALA A 143 -1.41 -3.09 -24.07
CA ALA A 143 -0.25 -3.87 -24.54
C ALA A 143 0.12 -5.03 -23.61
N GLY A 144 -0.30 -4.95 -22.33
CA GLY A 144 0.04 -5.90 -21.28
C GLY A 144 0.12 -5.21 -19.93
N GLY A 145 0.93 -5.74 -19.02
CA GLY A 145 1.12 -5.13 -17.71
C GLY A 145 2.07 -5.89 -16.82
N CYS A 146 2.10 -5.49 -15.56
CA CYS A 146 2.87 -6.13 -14.51
C CYS A 146 1.93 -6.61 -13.41
N TYR A 147 2.04 -7.85 -13.01
CA TYR A 147 1.35 -8.41 -11.85
C TYR A 147 2.32 -8.60 -10.70
N CYS A 148 1.93 -8.17 -9.50
CA CYS A 148 2.71 -8.38 -8.28
C CYS A 148 1.83 -9.06 -7.21
N PRO A 149 2.14 -10.29 -6.80
CA PRO A 149 1.32 -11.04 -5.83
C PRO A 149 1.39 -10.45 -4.41
N ALA A 150 2.33 -9.55 -4.15
CA ALA A 150 2.48 -8.91 -2.85
C ALA A 150 1.56 -7.70 -2.64
N ASP A 151 0.95 -7.21 -3.70
CA ASP A 151 0.01 -6.10 -3.63
C ASP A 151 -1.36 -6.55 -3.12
N GLY A 152 -2.07 -5.64 -2.50
CA GLY A 152 -3.37 -5.89 -1.93
C GLY A 152 -4.17 -4.60 -1.75
N HIS A 153 -5.24 -4.69 -1.01
CA HIS A 153 -6.07 -3.53 -0.68
C HIS A 153 -6.84 -3.72 0.62
N VAL A 154 -7.31 -2.60 1.14
CA VAL A 154 -8.26 -2.50 2.26
C VAL A 154 -9.41 -1.59 1.85
N ASN A 155 -10.51 -1.62 2.60
CA ASN A 155 -11.53 -0.59 2.49
C ASN A 155 -11.03 0.70 3.16
N PRO A 156 -10.78 1.79 2.40
CA PRO A 156 -10.23 3.02 2.97
C PRO A 156 -11.23 3.84 3.79
N LEU A 157 -12.50 3.40 3.84
CA LEU A 157 -13.59 4.08 4.54
C LEU A 157 -14.03 3.36 5.82
N SER A 158 -13.34 2.25 6.16
CA SER A 158 -13.59 1.49 7.40
C SER A 158 -12.81 2.04 8.57
#